data_201f1e1c2f657c63701af00ff4371005
#
_entry.id   201f1e1c2f657c63701af00ff4371005
#
_cell.length_a   1.000
_cell.length_b   1.000
_cell.length_c   1.000
_cell.angle_alpha   90.00
_cell.angle_beta   90.00
_cell.angle_gamma   90.00
#
_symmetry.space_group_name_H-M   'P 1'
#
loop_
_entity.id
_entity.type
_entity.pdbx_description
1 polymer ?
#
loop_
_entity_poly.entity_id
_entity_poly.type
_entity_poly.pdbx_seq_one_letter_code
_entity_poly.pdbx_strand_id
1 'polypeptide(L)'
;MFSKSAIWVVVVLLLLMLYKQFDSHGVTAGAKPIAYSDLLDEVKAKRIKDVVIEGVNITATRSDDTKVRATATGLDRGLVGDLRDNGVHFDVRPPEEQSFLQQIFVSWFPMLLLIGVWIFFMRQMQGGGKGGAFSFGKSKARMMDETNNTVTFADVAGCDEAKEEVNEIVDFLKDPSKFQKLGGRIPRGVLMVGPPGTGKTLLARAIAGEAKVPFFSISGSDFVEMFVGVGASRVRDMFENAKKHSPCIIFIDEIDAVGRHRGAGMGGGNDEREQTLNQLLVEMDGFEASSGVIVVAATNRADVLDKALLRPGRFDRQVSVGLPDIRGREQILNVHMRKVPIGTDVKADILARGTPGFSGADLANLVNEAALFAARRSKRLVDMIDFEDAKDKIFMGPERKSMVIREEERRNTAYHESGHAVVAKLLPKADPVHKVTIMPRGWALGLTWQLPEHDNISGYKDKMLEEISILFGGRIAEEIFVGQMSTGASNDFSRATKLARSMVTRFGMSDAMGVMVYEDSQNDGFFGGASKTISEATQQMVDAEIRSILDTQYKLARKLLEENREKVEVMTKALMEWETIDADQINDIMAGLEPRAPKAGVTIRKHPPSDGGSGVSPSVTAPA
;
A
#
# COMPACT_ATOMS: atom_id res chain seq x y z
N MET A 1 -41.01 -10.08 24.72
CA MET A 1 -39.61 -10.05 24.30
C MET A 1 -38.79 -10.75 25.37
N PHE A 2 -38.54 -12.05 25.22
CA PHE A 2 -37.70 -12.80 26.21
C PHE A 2 -36.25 -12.31 26.05
N SER A 3 -35.61 -11.95 27.17
CA SER A 3 -34.23 -11.53 27.18
C SER A 3 -33.33 -12.66 26.65
N LYS A 4 -32.22 -12.35 25.98
CA LYS A 4 -31.27 -13.37 25.49
C LYS A 4 -30.82 -14.34 26.58
N SER A 5 -30.81 -13.90 27.84
CA SER A 5 -30.52 -14.73 29.03
C SER A 5 -31.60 -15.75 29.31
N ALA A 6 -32.88 -15.48 29.06
CA ALA A 6 -33.97 -16.44 29.32
C ALA A 6 -33.90 -17.63 28.35
N ILE A 7 -33.44 -17.46 27.13
CA ILE A 7 -33.26 -18.55 26.17
C ILE A 7 -32.14 -19.50 26.62
N TRP A 8 -31.03 -18.97 27.11
CA TRP A 8 -29.95 -19.78 27.65
C TRP A 8 -30.35 -20.55 28.90
N VAL A 9 -31.17 -19.95 29.76
CA VAL A 9 -31.73 -20.64 30.96
C VAL A 9 -32.62 -21.81 30.53
N VAL A 10 -33.46 -21.66 29.52
CA VAL A 10 -34.30 -22.74 28.97
C VAL A 10 -33.45 -23.85 28.37
N VAL A 11 -32.38 -23.53 27.63
CA VAL A 11 -31.47 -24.52 27.05
C VAL A 11 -30.71 -25.28 28.14
N VAL A 12 -30.24 -24.60 29.18
CA VAL A 12 -29.55 -25.24 30.31
C VAL A 12 -30.52 -26.13 31.10
N LEU A 13 -31.76 -25.69 31.32
CA LEU A 13 -32.79 -26.51 31.97
C LEU A 13 -33.14 -27.75 31.14
N LEU A 14 -33.25 -27.63 29.82
CA LEU A 14 -33.47 -28.76 28.93
C LEU A 14 -32.30 -29.74 28.92
N LEU A 15 -31.05 -29.25 28.91
CA LEU A 15 -29.86 -30.09 29.03
C LEU A 15 -29.76 -30.80 30.39
N LEU A 16 -30.13 -30.13 31.49
CA LEU A 16 -30.21 -30.74 32.81
C LEU A 16 -31.33 -31.77 32.90
N MET A 17 -32.47 -31.54 32.23
CA MET A 17 -33.58 -32.52 32.16
C MET A 17 -33.17 -33.74 31.33
N LEU A 18 -32.49 -33.57 30.22
CA LEU A 18 -31.88 -34.65 29.43
C LEU A 18 -30.83 -35.42 30.22
N TYR A 19 -29.95 -34.73 30.92
CA TYR A 19 -28.95 -35.37 31.79
C TYR A 19 -29.59 -36.23 32.88
N LYS A 20 -30.63 -35.72 33.58
CA LYS A 20 -31.41 -36.49 34.55
C LYS A 20 -32.08 -37.72 33.93
N GLN A 21 -32.54 -37.63 32.69
CA GLN A 21 -33.21 -38.75 32.02
C GLN A 21 -32.21 -39.83 31.58
N PHE A 22 -30.96 -39.48 31.28
CA PHE A 22 -29.89 -40.46 31.09
C PHE A 22 -29.42 -41.09 32.37
N ASP A 23 -29.45 -40.36 33.49
CA ASP A 23 -29.04 -40.85 34.80
C ASP A 23 -30.09 -41.80 35.44
N SER A 24 -31.37 -41.70 35.04
CA SER A 24 -32.45 -42.56 35.54
C SER A 24 -32.45 -43.99 34.97
N HIS A 25 -31.59 -44.33 34.03
CA HIS A 25 -31.40 -45.71 33.56
C HIS A 25 -30.40 -46.50 34.44
N GLY A 26 -29.96 -45.96 35.56
CA GLY A 26 -28.99 -46.50 36.50
C GLY A 26 -29.59 -46.90 37.86
N VAL A 27 -30.86 -47.29 37.97
CA VAL A 27 -31.42 -47.73 39.27
C VAL A 27 -31.20 -49.21 39.48
N THR A 28 -29.97 -49.55 39.79
CA THR A 28 -29.57 -50.54 40.81
C THR A 28 -28.10 -50.29 41.16
N ALA A 29 -27.83 -49.15 41.71
CA ALA A 29 -26.54 -48.86 42.29
C ALA A 29 -26.37 -49.71 43.56
N GLY A 30 -25.57 -50.74 43.42
CA GLY A 30 -25.20 -51.56 44.59
C GLY A 30 -25.16 -53.09 44.42
N ALA A 31 -25.78 -53.64 43.38
CA ALA A 31 -25.74 -55.07 43.11
C ALA A 31 -24.50 -55.48 42.32
N LYS A 32 -23.61 -56.29 42.87
CA LYS A 32 -22.44 -56.82 42.14
C LYS A 32 -22.89 -57.86 41.10
N PRO A 33 -22.44 -57.76 39.88
CA PRO A 33 -22.74 -58.78 38.85
C PRO A 33 -22.01 -60.05 39.17
N ILE A 34 -22.75 -61.19 39.15
CA ILE A 34 -22.21 -62.54 39.31
C ILE A 34 -22.65 -63.42 38.14
N ALA A 35 -21.91 -64.49 37.83
CA ALA A 35 -22.35 -65.44 36.85
C ALA A 35 -23.61 -66.20 37.32
N TYR A 36 -24.46 -66.59 36.36
CA TYR A 36 -25.71 -67.33 36.69
C TYR A 36 -25.43 -68.64 37.36
N SER A 37 -24.36 -69.38 37.01
CA SER A 37 -23.88 -70.59 37.71
C SER A 37 -23.57 -70.33 39.20
N ASP A 38 -22.87 -69.24 39.48
CA ASP A 38 -22.47 -68.86 40.83
C ASP A 38 -23.69 -68.56 41.70
N LEU A 39 -24.72 -67.93 41.09
CA LEU A 39 -26.00 -67.68 41.77
C LEU A 39 -26.67 -69.02 42.17
N LEU A 40 -26.69 -70.01 41.28
CA LEU A 40 -27.27 -71.33 41.54
C LEU A 40 -26.52 -72.05 42.66
N ASP A 41 -25.21 -71.96 42.66
CA ASP A 41 -24.37 -72.54 43.74
C ASP A 41 -24.58 -71.83 45.07
N GLU A 42 -24.78 -70.53 45.09
CA GLU A 42 -25.10 -69.76 46.30
C GLU A 42 -26.52 -70.08 46.82
N VAL A 43 -27.49 -70.35 45.92
CA VAL A 43 -28.85 -70.82 46.27
C VAL A 43 -28.77 -72.19 46.95
N LYS A 44 -28.02 -73.15 46.34
CA LYS A 44 -27.82 -74.50 46.91
C LYS A 44 -27.08 -74.48 48.29
N ALA A 45 -26.17 -73.51 48.44
CA ALA A 45 -25.44 -73.32 49.72
C ALA A 45 -26.25 -72.55 50.80
N LYS A 46 -27.54 -72.24 50.54
CA LYS A 46 -28.46 -71.50 51.43
C LYS A 46 -27.93 -70.11 51.81
N ARG A 47 -27.18 -69.42 50.94
CA ARG A 47 -26.62 -68.10 51.20
C ARG A 47 -27.50 -66.98 50.70
N ILE A 48 -28.57 -67.28 49.91
CA ILE A 48 -29.50 -66.34 49.37
C ILE A 48 -30.76 -66.30 50.21
N LYS A 49 -31.22 -65.09 50.58
CA LYS A 49 -32.40 -64.83 51.36
C LYS A 49 -33.64 -64.55 50.55
N ASP A 50 -33.48 -63.62 49.53
CA ASP A 50 -34.55 -63.17 48.65
C ASP A 50 -34.09 -63.09 47.25
N VAL A 51 -34.96 -63.39 46.27
CA VAL A 51 -34.67 -63.25 44.82
C VAL A 51 -35.84 -62.56 44.15
N VAL A 52 -35.53 -61.51 43.37
CA VAL A 52 -36.48 -60.82 42.51
C VAL A 52 -36.11 -61.07 41.03
N ILE A 53 -37.03 -61.61 40.26
CA ILE A 53 -36.87 -61.96 38.84
C ILE A 53 -37.65 -60.97 38.05
N GLU A 54 -36.97 -60.16 37.24
CA GLU A 54 -37.56 -59.17 36.31
C GLU A 54 -37.14 -59.49 34.87
N GLY A 55 -37.99 -60.26 34.18
CA GLY A 55 -37.67 -60.76 32.84
C GLY A 55 -36.44 -61.67 32.84
N VAL A 56 -35.35 -61.22 32.22
CA VAL A 56 -34.06 -61.98 32.19
C VAL A 56 -33.09 -61.59 33.31
N ASN A 57 -33.41 -60.54 34.05
CA ASN A 57 -32.56 -60.05 35.15
C ASN A 57 -33.00 -60.62 36.45
N ILE A 58 -32.08 -61.17 37.18
CA ILE A 58 -32.29 -61.76 38.50
C ILE A 58 -31.48 -60.98 39.55
N THR A 59 -32.16 -60.36 40.48
CA THR A 59 -31.52 -59.68 41.61
C THR A 59 -31.70 -60.51 42.85
N ALA A 60 -30.62 -61.01 43.41
CA ALA A 60 -30.65 -61.83 44.67
C ALA A 60 -30.02 -61.04 45.80
N THR A 61 -30.62 -61.17 46.99
CA THR A 61 -30.13 -60.62 48.24
C THR A 61 -29.53 -61.77 49.07
N ARG A 62 -28.27 -61.70 49.41
CA ARG A 62 -27.58 -62.64 50.24
C ARG A 62 -27.98 -62.50 51.71
N SER A 63 -27.63 -63.47 52.54
CA SER A 63 -27.88 -63.43 53.97
C SER A 63 -27.13 -62.36 54.76
N ASP A 64 -26.10 -61.73 54.10
CA ASP A 64 -25.35 -60.55 54.60
C ASP A 64 -25.95 -59.23 54.12
N ASP A 65 -27.16 -59.24 53.58
CA ASP A 65 -27.88 -58.13 52.95
C ASP A 65 -27.16 -57.51 51.71
N THR A 66 -26.11 -58.12 51.13
CA THR A 66 -25.49 -57.71 49.90
C THR A 66 -26.34 -58.13 48.69
N LYS A 67 -26.58 -57.21 47.76
CA LYS A 67 -27.33 -57.47 46.52
C LYS A 67 -26.39 -57.89 45.39
N VAL A 68 -26.75 -59.00 44.76
CA VAL A 68 -26.05 -59.48 43.55
C VAL A 68 -27.01 -59.60 42.38
N ARG A 69 -26.50 -59.44 41.19
CA ARG A 69 -27.31 -59.48 39.94
C ARG A 69 -26.75 -60.54 39.00
N ALA A 70 -27.62 -61.40 38.55
CA ALA A 70 -27.31 -62.34 37.46
C ALA A 70 -28.28 -62.16 36.32
N THR A 71 -27.88 -62.56 35.12
CA THR A 71 -28.75 -62.53 33.91
C THR A 71 -28.98 -63.97 33.45
N ALA A 72 -30.24 -64.37 33.35
CA ALA A 72 -30.62 -65.64 32.75
C ALA A 72 -31.01 -65.52 31.29
N THR A 73 -30.89 -66.60 30.51
CA THR A 73 -31.27 -66.64 29.12
C THR A 73 -32.79 -66.80 28.87
N GLY A 74 -33.59 -66.73 29.95
CA GLY A 74 -35.05 -66.89 29.96
C GLY A 74 -35.56 -67.38 31.30
N LEU A 75 -36.89 -67.60 31.37
CA LEU A 75 -37.49 -68.24 32.60
C LEU A 75 -37.02 -69.71 32.67
N ASP A 76 -35.97 -69.90 33.42
CA ASP A 76 -35.48 -71.28 33.71
C ASP A 76 -36.38 -71.92 34.75
N ARG A 77 -37.13 -72.94 34.36
CA ARG A 77 -37.99 -73.75 35.24
C ARG A 77 -37.18 -74.43 36.31
N GLY A 78 -35.90 -74.73 36.05
CA GLY A 78 -34.98 -75.32 37.05
C GLY A 78 -34.68 -74.36 38.17
N LEU A 79 -34.46 -73.08 37.92
CA LEU A 79 -34.19 -72.04 38.93
C LEU A 79 -35.34 -71.92 39.93
N VAL A 80 -36.58 -71.87 39.43
CA VAL A 80 -37.77 -71.77 40.25
C VAL A 80 -37.90 -73.00 41.16
N GLY A 81 -37.56 -74.20 40.63
CA GLY A 81 -37.46 -75.45 41.41
C GLY A 81 -36.41 -75.37 42.48
N ASP A 82 -35.18 -75.03 42.11
CA ASP A 82 -34.03 -74.89 43.02
C ASP A 82 -34.27 -73.84 44.14
N LEU A 83 -34.92 -72.72 43.81
CA LEU A 83 -35.29 -71.70 44.82
C LEU A 83 -36.30 -72.24 45.85
N ARG A 84 -37.33 -72.98 45.37
CA ARG A 84 -38.38 -73.56 46.22
C ARG A 84 -37.85 -74.68 47.13
N ASP A 85 -37.02 -75.52 46.52
CA ASP A 85 -36.46 -76.68 47.25
C ASP A 85 -35.47 -76.27 48.34
N ASN A 86 -34.83 -75.13 48.18
CA ASN A 86 -33.90 -74.55 49.13
C ASN A 86 -34.56 -73.54 50.09
N GLY A 87 -35.90 -73.27 49.95
CA GLY A 87 -36.68 -72.43 50.86
C GLY A 87 -36.36 -70.92 50.69
N VAL A 88 -35.88 -70.49 49.53
CA VAL A 88 -35.57 -69.09 49.21
C VAL A 88 -36.86 -68.40 48.75
N HIS A 89 -37.17 -67.27 49.38
CA HIS A 89 -38.31 -66.46 48.94
C HIS A 89 -38.01 -65.78 47.55
N PHE A 90 -38.93 -65.87 46.62
CA PHE A 90 -38.76 -65.24 45.33
C PHE A 90 -40.02 -64.51 44.83
N ASP A 91 -39.82 -63.37 44.17
CA ASP A 91 -40.86 -62.54 43.54
C ASP A 91 -40.60 -62.44 42.05
N VAL A 92 -41.62 -62.63 41.20
CA VAL A 92 -41.52 -62.55 39.77
C VAL A 92 -42.31 -61.30 39.29
N ARG A 93 -41.62 -60.33 38.73
CA ARG A 93 -42.24 -59.12 38.24
C ARG A 93 -42.21 -59.08 36.70
N PRO A 94 -43.26 -58.61 36.04
CA PRO A 94 -43.21 -58.38 34.63
C PRO A 94 -42.17 -57.28 34.28
N PRO A 95 -41.50 -57.36 33.13
CA PRO A 95 -40.62 -56.27 32.72
C PRO A 95 -41.42 -54.99 32.60
N GLU A 96 -40.85 -53.86 33.08
CA GLU A 96 -41.47 -52.53 32.94
C GLU A 96 -41.61 -52.17 31.46
N GLU A 97 -42.82 -52.20 30.92
CA GLU A 97 -43.12 -51.69 29.56
C GLU A 97 -43.08 -50.15 29.60
N GLN A 98 -42.12 -49.58 28.86
CA GLN A 98 -42.08 -48.12 28.66
C GLN A 98 -43.38 -47.67 28.00
N SER A 99 -44.02 -46.64 28.56
CA SER A 99 -45.26 -46.08 28.03
C SER A 99 -45.05 -45.67 26.55
N PHE A 100 -45.96 -46.07 25.68
CA PHE A 100 -45.98 -45.72 24.26
C PHE A 100 -45.77 -44.21 24.00
N LEU A 101 -46.30 -43.36 24.87
CA LEU A 101 -46.10 -41.90 24.80
C LEU A 101 -44.64 -41.51 25.13
N GLN A 102 -43.98 -42.23 26.01
CA GLN A 102 -42.57 -41.97 26.36
C GLN A 102 -41.64 -42.37 25.20
N GLN A 103 -41.98 -43.45 24.52
CA GLN A 103 -41.20 -43.92 23.37
C GLN A 103 -41.35 -42.98 22.16
N ILE A 104 -42.54 -42.46 21.91
CA ILE A 104 -42.76 -41.41 20.88
C ILE A 104 -41.99 -40.15 21.24
N PHE A 105 -42.07 -39.70 22.50
CA PHE A 105 -41.39 -38.47 22.92
C PHE A 105 -39.88 -38.57 22.77
N VAL A 106 -39.28 -39.67 23.22
CA VAL A 106 -37.82 -39.89 23.10
C VAL A 106 -37.37 -39.96 21.64
N SER A 107 -38.17 -40.57 20.76
CA SER A 107 -37.84 -40.74 19.33
C SER A 107 -38.01 -39.44 18.52
N TRP A 108 -39.04 -38.63 18.80
CA TRP A 108 -39.36 -37.44 18.05
C TRP A 108 -38.78 -36.15 18.59
N PHE A 109 -38.47 -36.11 19.89
CA PHE A 109 -37.94 -34.92 20.56
C PHE A 109 -36.64 -34.38 19.95
N PRO A 110 -35.61 -35.19 19.61
CA PRO A 110 -34.40 -34.70 18.95
C PRO A 110 -34.69 -34.07 17.58
N MET A 111 -35.63 -34.63 16.83
CA MET A 111 -36.03 -34.13 15.52
C MET A 111 -36.77 -32.79 15.63
N LEU A 112 -37.70 -32.67 16.59
CA LEU A 112 -38.41 -31.43 16.85
C LEU A 112 -37.49 -30.32 17.36
N LEU A 113 -36.46 -30.69 18.15
CA LEU A 113 -35.45 -29.78 18.65
C LEU A 113 -34.58 -29.26 17.48
N LEU A 114 -34.14 -30.15 16.57
CA LEU A 114 -33.41 -29.73 15.36
C LEU A 114 -34.25 -28.82 14.47
N ILE A 115 -35.52 -29.13 14.28
CA ILE A 115 -36.44 -28.25 13.51
C ILE A 115 -36.60 -26.90 14.24
N GLY A 116 -36.75 -26.87 15.55
CA GLY A 116 -36.85 -25.65 16.34
C GLY A 116 -35.60 -24.78 16.24
N VAL A 117 -34.43 -25.40 16.34
CA VAL A 117 -33.13 -24.73 16.15
C VAL A 117 -32.99 -24.21 14.72
N TRP A 118 -33.39 -25.01 13.72
CA TRP A 118 -33.36 -24.57 12.31
C TRP A 118 -34.30 -23.40 12.05
N ILE A 119 -35.54 -23.44 12.57
CA ILE A 119 -36.51 -22.30 12.47
C ILE A 119 -35.96 -21.07 13.22
N PHE A 120 -35.33 -21.27 14.38
CA PHE A 120 -34.69 -20.17 15.13
C PHE A 120 -33.56 -19.52 14.32
N PHE A 121 -32.66 -20.31 13.72
CA PHE A 121 -31.61 -19.80 12.83
C PHE A 121 -32.20 -19.13 11.58
N MET A 122 -33.23 -19.71 10.96
CA MET A 122 -33.92 -19.08 9.82
C MET A 122 -34.58 -17.74 10.20
N ARG A 123 -35.24 -17.67 11.36
CA ARG A 123 -35.80 -16.40 11.86
C ARG A 123 -34.74 -15.38 12.24
N GLN A 124 -33.61 -15.81 12.77
CA GLN A 124 -32.49 -14.93 13.07
C GLN A 124 -31.82 -14.42 11.79
N MET A 125 -31.76 -15.20 10.72
CA MET A 125 -31.30 -14.78 9.41
C MET A 125 -32.30 -13.85 8.71
N GLN A 126 -33.61 -14.02 8.91
CA GLN A 126 -34.66 -13.17 8.32
C GLN A 126 -35.02 -11.92 9.15
N GLY A 127 -34.77 -11.95 10.47
CA GLY A 127 -35.19 -10.88 11.40
C GLY A 127 -34.11 -9.91 11.85
N GLY A 128 -32.86 -10.10 11.46
CA GLY A 128 -31.75 -9.19 11.77
C GLY A 128 -31.56 -8.14 10.68
N GLY A 129 -32.30 -7.06 10.74
CA GLY A 129 -32.08 -5.91 9.87
C GLY A 129 -30.62 -5.44 9.87
N LYS A 130 -30.06 -5.15 8.66
CA LYS A 130 -28.78 -4.50 8.37
C LYS A 130 -27.50 -5.35 8.50
N GLY A 131 -27.44 -6.58 7.94
CA GLY A 131 -26.17 -7.33 7.89
C GLY A 131 -26.26 -8.77 7.40
N GLY A 132 -27.29 -9.16 6.64
CA GLY A 132 -27.41 -10.52 6.08
C GLY A 132 -26.46 -10.76 4.89
N ALA A 133 -26.29 -12.03 4.48
CA ALA A 133 -25.46 -12.49 3.36
C ALA A 133 -25.69 -11.75 2.02
N PHE A 134 -26.79 -11.00 1.89
CA PHE A 134 -27.07 -10.10 0.75
C PHE A 134 -26.40 -8.72 0.86
N SER A 135 -25.69 -8.40 1.94
CA SER A 135 -25.00 -7.13 2.13
C SER A 135 -23.65 -7.06 1.39
N PHE A 136 -23.10 -8.18 0.94
CA PHE A 136 -21.82 -8.23 0.22
C PHE A 136 -21.85 -7.52 -1.14
N GLY A 137 -23.01 -7.39 -1.77
CA GLY A 137 -23.17 -6.72 -3.07
C GLY A 137 -23.45 -5.22 -2.98
N LYS A 138 -23.57 -4.64 -1.77
CA LYS A 138 -23.80 -3.18 -1.65
C LYS A 138 -22.52 -2.41 -1.93
N SER A 139 -22.66 -1.31 -2.67
CA SER A 139 -21.56 -0.41 -2.97
C SER A 139 -20.90 0.14 -1.70
N LYS A 140 -19.58 0.14 -1.66
CA LYS A 140 -18.77 0.84 -0.65
C LYS A 140 -18.56 2.32 -0.99
N ALA A 141 -19.18 2.82 -2.05
CA ALA A 141 -19.03 4.20 -2.50
C ALA A 141 -19.39 5.16 -1.35
N ARG A 142 -18.51 6.11 -1.10
CA ARG A 142 -18.72 7.17 -0.13
C ARG A 142 -19.44 8.32 -0.82
N MET A 143 -20.66 8.58 -0.44
CA MET A 143 -21.39 9.77 -0.87
C MET A 143 -20.92 10.95 -0.03
N MET A 144 -20.50 12.02 -0.69
CA MET A 144 -20.27 13.34 -0.10
C MET A 144 -21.36 14.27 -0.61
N ASP A 145 -22.26 14.70 0.29
CA ASP A 145 -23.26 15.71 -0.02
C ASP A 145 -22.61 17.06 -0.27
N GLU A 146 -23.34 17.98 -0.90
CA GLU A 146 -22.89 19.36 -1.19
C GLU A 146 -22.36 20.08 0.05
N THR A 147 -22.99 19.86 1.21
CA THR A 147 -22.60 20.48 2.50
C THR A 147 -21.26 19.97 3.04
N ASN A 148 -20.83 18.77 2.66
CA ASN A 148 -19.59 18.14 3.12
C ASN A 148 -18.43 18.34 2.16
N ASN A 149 -18.67 18.76 0.91
CA ASN A 149 -17.62 19.00 -0.07
C ASN A 149 -17.36 20.51 -0.22
N THR A 150 -16.45 21.03 0.59
CA THR A 150 -16.04 22.45 0.58
C THR A 150 -14.91 22.75 -0.39
N VAL A 151 -14.42 21.75 -1.13
CA VAL A 151 -13.27 21.89 -2.04
C VAL A 151 -13.74 22.54 -3.33
N THR A 152 -13.08 23.63 -3.73
CA THR A 152 -13.35 24.38 -4.97
C THR A 152 -12.09 24.48 -5.84
N PHE A 153 -12.19 25.07 -7.02
CA PHE A 153 -11.03 25.34 -7.89
C PHE A 153 -9.99 26.27 -7.25
N ALA A 154 -10.35 27.04 -6.23
CA ALA A 154 -9.41 27.87 -5.47
C ALA A 154 -8.43 27.04 -4.61
N ASP A 155 -8.81 25.80 -4.28
CA ASP A 155 -7.98 24.87 -3.51
C ASP A 155 -7.10 23.99 -4.39
N VAL A 156 -7.34 24.00 -5.71
CA VAL A 156 -6.56 23.29 -6.71
C VAL A 156 -5.62 24.25 -7.38
N ALA A 157 -4.33 23.96 -7.42
CA ALA A 157 -3.30 24.81 -8.02
C ALA A 157 -2.37 23.96 -8.90
N GLY A 158 -1.67 24.62 -9.85
CA GLY A 158 -0.63 24.00 -10.66
C GLY A 158 -1.12 23.03 -11.74
N CYS A 159 -2.37 23.15 -12.18
CA CYS A 159 -2.94 22.39 -13.29
C CYS A 159 -4.00 23.23 -14.03
N ASP A 160 -3.60 24.43 -14.46
CA ASP A 160 -4.54 25.41 -15.01
C ASP A 160 -5.18 24.92 -16.31
N GLU A 161 -4.44 24.25 -17.19
CA GLU A 161 -4.96 23.64 -18.43
C GLU A 161 -6.01 22.56 -18.10
N ALA A 162 -5.73 21.69 -17.14
CA ALA A 162 -6.69 20.67 -16.73
C ALA A 162 -7.95 21.29 -16.12
N LYS A 163 -7.83 22.40 -15.39
CA LYS A 163 -9.00 23.14 -14.86
C LYS A 163 -9.83 23.73 -15.99
N GLU A 164 -9.21 24.32 -17.00
CA GLU A 164 -9.90 24.89 -18.15
C GLU A 164 -10.69 23.81 -18.90
N GLU A 165 -10.07 22.64 -19.15
CA GLU A 165 -10.74 21.51 -19.81
C GLU A 165 -11.95 20.97 -19.02
N VAL A 166 -11.87 20.94 -17.68
CA VAL A 166 -12.99 20.43 -16.86
C VAL A 166 -14.03 21.50 -16.51
N ASN A 167 -13.74 22.77 -16.75
CA ASN A 167 -14.69 23.86 -16.47
C ASN A 167 -15.98 23.73 -17.29
N GLU A 168 -15.89 23.23 -18.53
CA GLU A 168 -17.08 22.92 -19.36
C GLU A 168 -18.02 21.91 -18.67
N ILE A 169 -17.47 20.97 -17.90
CA ILE A 169 -18.24 19.97 -17.13
C ILE A 169 -18.99 20.66 -16.00
N VAL A 170 -18.33 21.58 -15.32
CA VAL A 170 -18.94 22.38 -14.24
C VAL A 170 -20.10 23.23 -14.79
N ASP A 171 -19.88 23.92 -15.91
CA ASP A 171 -20.90 24.73 -16.55
C ASP A 171 -22.13 23.91 -16.96
N PHE A 172 -21.89 22.69 -17.47
CA PHE A 172 -22.99 21.78 -17.78
C PHE A 172 -23.75 21.31 -16.56
N LEU A 173 -23.05 20.90 -15.50
CA LEU A 173 -23.71 20.46 -14.28
C LEU A 173 -24.54 21.57 -13.62
N LYS A 174 -24.09 22.84 -13.78
CA LYS A 174 -24.84 24.03 -13.32
C LYS A 174 -26.06 24.35 -14.20
N ASP A 175 -25.93 24.27 -15.53
CA ASP A 175 -27.01 24.54 -16.49
C ASP A 175 -26.95 23.63 -17.72
N PRO A 176 -27.52 22.43 -17.65
CA PRO A 176 -27.57 21.49 -18.76
C PRO A 176 -28.33 22.03 -19.98
N SER A 177 -29.29 22.93 -19.75
CA SER A 177 -30.23 23.42 -20.81
C SER A 177 -29.51 24.27 -21.86
N LYS A 178 -28.47 24.99 -21.47
CA LYS A 178 -27.65 25.84 -22.36
C LYS A 178 -27.00 25.01 -23.48
N PHE A 179 -26.48 23.84 -23.14
CA PHE A 179 -25.78 22.97 -24.10
C PHE A 179 -26.75 22.20 -24.99
N GLN A 180 -27.87 21.74 -24.44
CA GLN A 180 -28.91 21.02 -25.20
C GLN A 180 -29.54 21.86 -26.32
N LYS A 181 -29.75 23.17 -26.07
CA LYS A 181 -30.29 24.10 -27.08
C LYS A 181 -29.40 24.26 -28.30
N LEU A 182 -28.11 24.08 -28.17
CA LEU A 182 -27.12 24.17 -29.24
C LEU A 182 -26.82 22.82 -29.90
N GLY A 183 -27.45 21.73 -29.46
CA GLY A 183 -27.20 20.38 -29.95
C GLY A 183 -25.88 19.76 -29.51
N GLY A 184 -25.18 20.41 -28.58
CA GLY A 184 -23.94 19.89 -27.97
C GLY A 184 -24.21 18.65 -27.14
N ARG A 185 -23.39 17.62 -27.35
CA ARG A 185 -23.36 16.41 -26.51
C ARG A 185 -22.21 16.51 -25.53
N ILE A 186 -22.52 16.35 -24.26
CA ILE A 186 -21.49 16.38 -23.23
C ILE A 186 -20.89 15.00 -23.03
N PRO A 187 -19.59 14.93 -22.70
CA PRO A 187 -18.94 13.67 -22.41
C PRO A 187 -19.63 12.97 -21.23
N ARG A 188 -19.96 11.69 -21.41
CA ARG A 188 -20.53 10.87 -20.34
C ARG A 188 -19.48 10.47 -19.31
N GLY A 189 -18.23 10.37 -19.76
CA GLY A 189 -17.11 9.99 -18.92
C GLY A 189 -15.87 10.78 -19.22
N VAL A 190 -15.14 11.12 -18.18
CA VAL A 190 -13.86 11.83 -18.21
C VAL A 190 -12.81 10.96 -17.56
N LEU A 191 -11.72 10.71 -18.26
CA LEU A 191 -10.56 9.99 -17.75
C LEU A 191 -9.44 10.98 -17.39
N MET A 192 -9.12 11.09 -16.11
CA MET A 192 -7.98 11.87 -15.63
C MET A 192 -6.72 10.99 -15.64
N VAL A 193 -5.72 11.40 -16.39
CA VAL A 193 -4.46 10.66 -16.57
C VAL A 193 -3.30 11.49 -16.03
N GLY A 194 -2.37 10.86 -15.33
CA GLY A 194 -1.15 11.53 -14.89
C GLY A 194 -0.43 10.80 -13.76
N PRO A 195 0.80 11.24 -13.41
CA PRO A 195 1.58 10.65 -12.33
C PRO A 195 0.85 10.64 -10.98
N PRO A 196 1.24 9.77 -10.04
CA PRO A 196 0.68 9.78 -8.70
C PRO A 196 0.96 11.12 -7.99
N GLY A 197 0.06 11.54 -7.13
CA GLY A 197 0.23 12.77 -6.33
C GLY A 197 -0.03 14.09 -7.06
N THR A 198 -0.43 14.09 -8.34
CA THR A 198 -0.70 15.32 -9.12
C THR A 198 -2.04 15.99 -8.82
N GLY A 199 -2.86 15.40 -7.93
CA GLY A 199 -4.12 16.03 -7.49
C GLY A 199 -5.36 15.61 -8.28
N LYS A 200 -5.35 14.52 -9.03
CA LYS A 200 -6.50 14.01 -9.81
C LYS A 200 -7.77 13.88 -8.97
N THR A 201 -7.68 13.24 -7.82
CA THR A 201 -8.80 13.07 -6.87
C THR A 201 -9.26 14.42 -6.30
N LEU A 202 -8.33 15.35 -6.06
CA LEU A 202 -8.64 16.69 -5.57
C LEU A 202 -9.37 17.51 -6.65
N LEU A 203 -8.92 17.43 -7.90
CA LEU A 203 -9.57 18.09 -9.05
C LEU A 203 -10.99 17.55 -9.27
N ALA A 204 -11.19 16.22 -9.20
CA ALA A 204 -12.52 15.62 -9.31
C ALA A 204 -13.47 16.12 -8.21
N ARG A 205 -12.99 16.25 -6.96
CA ARG A 205 -13.76 16.82 -5.86
C ARG A 205 -14.05 18.31 -6.07
N ALA A 206 -13.10 19.04 -6.62
CA ALA A 206 -13.29 20.46 -6.92
C ALA A 206 -14.34 20.70 -8.01
N ILE A 207 -14.43 19.85 -9.03
CA ILE A 207 -15.51 19.89 -10.04
C ILE A 207 -16.87 19.78 -9.36
N ALA A 208 -17.05 18.80 -8.47
CA ALA A 208 -18.30 18.61 -7.76
C ALA A 208 -18.64 19.77 -6.82
N GLY A 209 -17.64 20.28 -6.08
CA GLY A 209 -17.82 21.41 -5.18
C GLY A 209 -18.15 22.71 -5.91
N GLU A 210 -17.49 22.95 -7.05
CA GLU A 210 -17.75 24.12 -7.90
C GLU A 210 -19.13 24.05 -8.58
N ALA A 211 -19.55 22.85 -9.00
CA ALA A 211 -20.86 22.60 -9.58
C ALA A 211 -21.97 22.50 -8.52
N LYS A 212 -21.62 22.36 -7.26
CA LYS A 212 -22.54 22.11 -6.12
C LYS A 212 -23.43 20.90 -6.35
N VAL A 213 -22.82 19.77 -6.71
CA VAL A 213 -23.51 18.49 -6.93
C VAL A 213 -22.94 17.39 -6.01
N PRO A 214 -23.73 16.36 -5.69
CA PRO A 214 -23.29 15.21 -4.93
C PRO A 214 -22.10 14.50 -5.59
N PHE A 215 -21.16 14.01 -4.78
CA PHE A 215 -19.96 13.34 -5.20
C PHE A 215 -19.88 11.93 -4.63
N PHE A 216 -19.91 10.92 -5.50
CA PHE A 216 -19.77 9.51 -5.14
C PHE A 216 -18.35 9.08 -5.44
N SER A 217 -17.58 8.67 -4.42
CA SER A 217 -16.20 8.24 -4.58
C SER A 217 -16.03 6.78 -4.23
N ILE A 218 -15.34 6.03 -5.11
CA ILE A 218 -14.95 4.64 -4.91
C ILE A 218 -13.57 4.40 -5.51
N SER A 219 -12.81 3.45 -4.94
CA SER A 219 -11.57 2.97 -5.56
C SER A 219 -11.87 1.80 -6.51
N GLY A 220 -11.19 1.71 -7.64
CA GLY A 220 -11.25 0.55 -8.53
C GLY A 220 -10.91 -0.76 -7.80
N SER A 221 -10.03 -0.71 -6.81
CA SER A 221 -9.71 -1.86 -5.96
C SER A 221 -10.90 -2.37 -5.13
N ASP A 222 -11.87 -1.52 -4.79
CA ASP A 222 -13.08 -1.92 -4.05
C ASP A 222 -14.02 -2.80 -4.87
N PHE A 223 -13.85 -2.84 -6.18
CA PHE A 223 -14.60 -3.71 -7.08
C PHE A 223 -13.97 -5.09 -7.25
N VAL A 224 -12.68 -5.25 -6.90
CA VAL A 224 -11.97 -6.52 -7.01
C VAL A 224 -12.19 -7.32 -5.74
N GLU A 225 -12.95 -8.42 -5.84
CA GLU A 225 -13.26 -9.31 -4.72
C GLU A 225 -12.95 -10.76 -5.11
N MET A 226 -12.86 -11.65 -4.12
CA MET A 226 -12.60 -13.09 -4.38
C MET A 226 -13.86 -13.84 -4.88
N PHE A 227 -15.05 -13.27 -4.70
CA PHE A 227 -16.31 -13.91 -5.06
C PHE A 227 -16.84 -13.34 -6.38
N VAL A 228 -17.05 -14.23 -7.35
CA VAL A 228 -17.56 -13.88 -8.68
C VAL A 228 -18.92 -13.18 -8.58
N GLY A 229 -19.07 -12.05 -9.28
CA GLY A 229 -20.29 -11.27 -9.37
C GLY A 229 -20.52 -10.22 -8.28
N VAL A 230 -19.72 -10.19 -7.21
CA VAL A 230 -19.83 -9.18 -6.15
C VAL A 230 -19.40 -7.80 -6.66
N GLY A 231 -18.30 -7.72 -7.39
CA GLY A 231 -17.84 -6.47 -8.02
C GLY A 231 -18.88 -5.90 -8.99
N ALA A 232 -19.43 -6.73 -9.87
CA ALA A 232 -20.48 -6.34 -10.80
C ALA A 232 -21.75 -5.84 -10.10
N SER A 233 -22.14 -6.46 -8.98
CA SER A 233 -23.28 -6.02 -8.17
C SER A 233 -23.03 -4.65 -7.51
N ARG A 234 -21.80 -4.39 -7.02
CA ARG A 234 -21.42 -3.09 -6.46
C ARG A 234 -21.41 -1.97 -7.51
N VAL A 235 -20.93 -2.27 -8.72
CA VAL A 235 -21.03 -1.32 -9.84
C VAL A 235 -22.48 -0.93 -10.08
N ARG A 236 -23.39 -1.91 -10.23
CA ARG A 236 -24.81 -1.66 -10.46
C ARG A 236 -25.44 -0.82 -9.32
N ASP A 237 -25.22 -1.21 -8.07
CA ASP A 237 -25.76 -0.50 -6.90
C ASP A 237 -25.27 0.96 -6.85
N MET A 238 -23.98 1.20 -7.15
CA MET A 238 -23.41 2.54 -7.22
C MET A 238 -24.09 3.40 -8.28
N PHE A 239 -24.26 2.86 -9.49
CA PHE A 239 -24.90 3.58 -10.60
C PHE A 239 -26.39 3.83 -10.34
N GLU A 240 -27.10 2.88 -9.75
CA GLU A 240 -28.51 3.06 -9.33
C GLU A 240 -28.66 4.15 -8.27
N ASN A 241 -27.73 4.19 -7.30
CA ASN A 241 -27.72 5.23 -6.27
C ASN A 241 -27.41 6.60 -6.86
N ALA A 242 -26.46 6.71 -7.78
CA ALA A 242 -26.13 7.95 -8.46
C ALA A 242 -27.33 8.47 -9.30
N LYS A 243 -28.05 7.60 -10.01
CA LYS A 243 -29.26 7.98 -10.75
C LYS A 243 -30.35 8.61 -9.87
N LYS A 244 -30.46 8.19 -8.61
CA LYS A 244 -31.43 8.75 -7.64
C LYS A 244 -31.04 10.15 -7.15
N HIS A 245 -29.76 10.52 -7.26
CA HIS A 245 -29.21 11.79 -6.78
C HIS A 245 -28.70 12.69 -7.93
N SER A 246 -29.23 12.51 -9.11
CA SER A 246 -28.91 13.33 -10.29
C SER A 246 -29.40 14.79 -10.10
N PRO A 247 -28.61 15.83 -10.50
CA PRO A 247 -27.27 15.73 -11.10
C PRO A 247 -26.15 15.39 -10.09
N CYS A 248 -25.20 14.52 -10.46
CA CYS A 248 -24.10 14.10 -9.58
C CYS A 248 -22.86 13.66 -10.36
N ILE A 249 -21.76 13.50 -9.65
CA ILE A 249 -20.50 12.95 -10.17
C ILE A 249 -20.22 11.60 -9.51
N ILE A 250 -19.90 10.58 -10.33
CA ILE A 250 -19.31 9.32 -9.89
C ILE A 250 -17.80 9.41 -10.14
N PHE A 251 -17.01 9.28 -9.11
CA PHE A 251 -15.55 9.25 -9.21
C PHE A 251 -15.01 7.85 -8.90
N ILE A 252 -14.24 7.31 -9.86
CA ILE A 252 -13.58 6.01 -9.73
C ILE A 252 -12.08 6.25 -9.74
N ASP A 253 -11.46 6.14 -8.57
CA ASP A 253 -10.00 6.23 -8.47
C ASP A 253 -9.35 4.89 -8.83
N GLU A 254 -8.12 4.93 -9.35
CA GLU A 254 -7.35 3.73 -9.72
C GLU A 254 -8.15 2.79 -10.65
N ILE A 255 -8.77 3.32 -11.68
CA ILE A 255 -9.61 2.53 -12.60
C ILE A 255 -8.85 1.37 -13.26
N ASP A 256 -7.53 1.46 -13.35
CA ASP A 256 -6.64 0.42 -13.87
C ASP A 256 -6.66 -0.87 -13.03
N ALA A 257 -7.12 -0.83 -11.79
CA ALA A 257 -7.34 -2.03 -10.98
C ALA A 257 -8.39 -2.98 -11.60
N VAL A 258 -9.42 -2.41 -12.26
CA VAL A 258 -10.52 -3.15 -12.92
C VAL A 258 -10.39 -3.14 -14.43
N GLY A 259 -9.96 -2.00 -14.98
CA GLY A 259 -9.95 -1.70 -16.42
C GLY A 259 -8.75 -2.21 -17.20
N ARG A 260 -7.91 -3.08 -16.64
CA ARG A 260 -6.69 -3.57 -17.29
C ARG A 260 -7.00 -4.44 -18.51
N HIS A 261 -6.19 -4.28 -19.56
CA HIS A 261 -6.25 -5.06 -20.80
C HIS A 261 -6.18 -6.58 -20.52
N ARG A 262 -6.88 -7.38 -21.32
CA ARG A 262 -6.89 -8.85 -21.31
C ARG A 262 -5.48 -9.37 -21.60
N GLY A 263 -4.70 -9.62 -20.58
CA GLY A 263 -3.41 -10.31 -20.69
C GLY A 263 -3.61 -11.80 -20.46
N ALA A 264 -2.94 -12.62 -21.23
CA ALA A 264 -2.94 -14.08 -21.11
C ALA A 264 -2.29 -14.53 -19.77
N GLY A 265 -2.99 -14.34 -18.65
CA GLY A 265 -2.63 -14.84 -17.33
C GLY A 265 -3.49 -16.05 -16.99
N MET A 266 -2.89 -17.24 -16.92
CA MET A 266 -3.54 -18.45 -16.40
C MET A 266 -3.78 -18.31 -14.89
N GLY A 267 -4.98 -17.81 -14.48
CA GLY A 267 -5.36 -17.77 -13.07
C GLY A 267 -6.77 -17.25 -12.88
N GLY A 268 -7.60 -17.95 -12.10
CA GLY A 268 -9.04 -17.70 -11.86
C GLY A 268 -9.45 -16.37 -11.22
N GLY A 269 -8.53 -15.40 -11.07
CA GLY A 269 -8.85 -14.04 -10.64
C GLY A 269 -9.15 -13.07 -11.78
N ASN A 270 -9.04 -13.48 -13.03
CA ASN A 270 -9.31 -12.62 -14.19
C ASN A 270 -10.79 -12.56 -14.54
N ASP A 271 -11.55 -13.64 -14.31
CA ASP A 271 -12.97 -13.74 -14.69
C ASP A 271 -13.84 -12.74 -13.92
N GLU A 272 -13.56 -12.53 -12.65
CA GLU A 272 -14.31 -11.57 -11.81
C GLU A 272 -14.05 -10.13 -12.23
N ARG A 273 -12.80 -9.78 -12.52
CA ARG A 273 -12.44 -8.45 -13.02
C ARG A 273 -13.08 -8.18 -14.39
N GLU A 274 -13.06 -9.16 -15.29
CA GLU A 274 -13.68 -9.04 -16.60
C GLU A 274 -15.21 -8.86 -16.49
N GLN A 275 -15.86 -9.62 -15.62
CA GLN A 275 -17.30 -9.47 -15.36
C GLN A 275 -17.62 -8.08 -14.79
N THR A 276 -16.79 -7.58 -13.88
CA THR A 276 -16.95 -6.25 -13.30
C THR A 276 -16.74 -5.15 -14.33
N LEU A 277 -15.68 -5.28 -15.16
CA LEU A 277 -15.45 -4.37 -16.28
C LEU A 277 -16.63 -4.35 -17.26
N ASN A 278 -17.12 -5.52 -17.67
CA ASN A 278 -18.26 -5.61 -18.57
C ASN A 278 -19.50 -4.97 -17.97
N GLN A 279 -19.76 -5.13 -16.66
CA GLN A 279 -20.88 -4.47 -15.98
C GLN A 279 -20.68 -2.94 -15.99
N LEU A 280 -19.45 -2.44 -15.74
CA LEU A 280 -19.15 -1.01 -15.82
C LEU A 280 -19.45 -0.45 -17.20
N LEU A 281 -19.03 -1.16 -18.26
CA LEU A 281 -19.30 -0.77 -19.65
C LEU A 281 -20.81 -0.73 -19.94
N VAL A 282 -21.57 -1.71 -19.47
CA VAL A 282 -23.03 -1.77 -19.63
C VAL A 282 -23.71 -0.60 -18.91
N GLU A 283 -23.30 -0.30 -17.67
CA GLU A 283 -23.90 0.83 -16.93
C GLU A 283 -23.57 2.17 -17.59
N MET A 284 -22.34 2.36 -18.11
CA MET A 284 -21.97 3.57 -18.83
C MET A 284 -22.73 3.73 -20.15
N ASP A 285 -22.93 2.64 -20.91
CA ASP A 285 -23.70 2.66 -22.16
C ASP A 285 -25.21 2.91 -21.89
N GLY A 286 -25.70 2.47 -20.74
CA GLY A 286 -27.10 2.63 -20.31
C GLY A 286 -27.50 4.02 -19.81
N PHE A 287 -26.57 5.00 -19.81
CA PHE A 287 -26.93 6.39 -19.47
C PHE A 287 -27.54 7.12 -20.68
N GLU A 288 -28.66 7.76 -20.46
CA GLU A 288 -29.15 8.78 -21.38
C GLU A 288 -28.36 10.08 -21.20
N ALA A 289 -28.11 10.81 -22.26
CA ALA A 289 -27.39 12.10 -22.22
C ALA A 289 -28.09 13.16 -21.34
N SER A 290 -29.35 12.93 -20.99
CA SER A 290 -30.18 13.79 -20.15
C SER A 290 -30.09 13.46 -18.64
N SER A 291 -29.44 12.37 -18.26
CA SER A 291 -29.48 11.87 -16.86
C SER A 291 -28.70 12.73 -15.86
N GLY A 292 -27.86 13.69 -16.31
CA GLY A 292 -27.12 14.58 -15.41
C GLY A 292 -26.04 13.89 -14.55
N VAL A 293 -25.75 12.61 -14.80
CA VAL A 293 -24.69 11.87 -14.11
C VAL A 293 -23.44 11.85 -14.98
N ILE A 294 -22.31 12.29 -14.44
CA ILE A 294 -21.00 12.25 -15.11
C ILE A 294 -20.08 11.29 -14.36
N VAL A 295 -19.45 10.39 -15.11
CA VAL A 295 -18.46 9.46 -14.56
C VAL A 295 -17.06 10.05 -14.76
N VAL A 296 -16.34 10.27 -13.70
CA VAL A 296 -14.94 10.70 -13.73
C VAL A 296 -14.07 9.55 -13.22
N ALA A 297 -13.08 9.12 -14.00
CA ALA A 297 -12.14 8.11 -13.55
C ALA A 297 -10.72 8.67 -13.51
N ALA A 298 -9.90 8.16 -12.60
CA ALA A 298 -8.50 8.52 -12.51
C ALA A 298 -7.60 7.28 -12.66
N THR A 299 -6.49 7.43 -13.37
CA THR A 299 -5.44 6.41 -13.49
C THR A 299 -4.06 7.04 -13.56
N ASN A 300 -3.08 6.28 -13.06
CA ASN A 300 -1.66 6.63 -13.25
C ASN A 300 -1.09 5.94 -14.50
N ARG A 301 -1.82 4.98 -15.09
CA ARG A 301 -1.36 4.13 -16.19
C ARG A 301 -2.44 3.97 -17.26
N ALA A 302 -2.59 4.95 -18.10
CA ALA A 302 -3.53 4.89 -19.23
C ALA A 302 -3.15 3.79 -20.25
N ASP A 303 -1.87 3.43 -20.33
CA ASP A 303 -1.29 2.44 -21.24
C ASP A 303 -1.84 1.02 -21.01
N VAL A 304 -2.24 0.68 -19.78
CA VAL A 304 -2.73 -0.64 -19.42
C VAL A 304 -4.25 -0.79 -19.54
N LEU A 305 -4.99 0.30 -19.82
CA LEU A 305 -6.44 0.27 -19.86
C LEU A 305 -6.98 -0.42 -21.12
N ASP A 306 -8.08 -1.16 -20.94
CA ASP A 306 -8.81 -1.75 -22.07
C ASP A 306 -9.36 -0.65 -23.00
N LYS A 307 -9.07 -0.79 -24.29
CA LYS A 307 -9.51 0.15 -25.34
C LYS A 307 -11.05 0.30 -25.40
N ALA A 308 -11.80 -0.67 -24.89
CA ALA A 308 -13.25 -0.60 -24.79
C ALA A 308 -13.73 0.53 -23.87
N LEU A 309 -12.96 0.88 -22.83
CA LEU A 309 -13.27 1.99 -21.93
C LEU A 309 -13.12 3.36 -22.63
N LEU A 310 -12.21 3.45 -23.60
CA LEU A 310 -11.86 4.69 -24.30
C LEU A 310 -12.72 4.96 -25.55
N ARG A 311 -13.76 4.13 -25.79
CA ARG A 311 -14.67 4.31 -26.93
C ARG A 311 -15.61 5.49 -26.70
N PRO A 312 -16.00 6.22 -27.77
CA PRO A 312 -17.02 7.28 -27.69
C PRO A 312 -18.29 6.83 -26.97
N GLY A 313 -18.79 7.67 -26.08
CA GLY A 313 -19.94 7.37 -25.21
C GLY A 313 -19.59 6.76 -23.86
N ARG A 314 -18.31 6.51 -23.58
CA ARG A 314 -17.76 6.04 -22.30
C ARG A 314 -16.79 7.09 -21.76
N PHE A 315 -15.49 6.77 -21.61
CA PHE A 315 -14.47 7.79 -21.30
C PHE A 315 -13.99 8.43 -22.61
N ASP A 316 -14.81 9.28 -23.15
CA ASP A 316 -14.58 9.93 -24.44
C ASP A 316 -13.76 11.22 -24.33
N ARG A 317 -13.56 11.74 -23.12
CA ARG A 317 -12.65 12.85 -22.84
C ARG A 317 -11.52 12.40 -21.93
N GLN A 318 -10.28 12.71 -22.32
CA GLN A 318 -9.09 12.48 -21.48
C GLN A 318 -8.54 13.84 -21.05
N VAL A 319 -8.33 14.00 -19.74
CA VAL A 319 -7.74 15.18 -19.13
C VAL A 319 -6.39 14.79 -18.55
N SER A 320 -5.32 15.43 -19.06
CA SER A 320 -3.97 15.17 -18.57
C SER A 320 -3.66 16.04 -17.36
N VAL A 321 -3.35 15.43 -16.22
CA VAL A 321 -2.93 16.10 -14.99
C VAL A 321 -1.46 15.79 -14.76
N GLY A 322 -0.58 16.56 -15.40
CA GLY A 322 0.87 16.39 -15.33
C GLY A 322 1.49 16.84 -14.01
N LEU A 323 2.82 16.71 -13.93
CA LEU A 323 3.57 17.34 -12.85
C LEU A 323 3.54 18.85 -13.03
N PRO A 324 3.47 19.64 -11.93
CA PRO A 324 3.39 21.08 -12.02
C PRO A 324 4.72 21.69 -12.50
N ASP A 325 4.62 22.73 -13.33
CA ASP A 325 5.74 23.60 -13.69
C ASP A 325 6.19 24.47 -12.49
N ILE A 326 7.20 25.31 -12.68
CA ILE A 326 7.72 26.17 -11.60
C ILE A 326 6.61 27.04 -11.01
N ARG A 327 5.75 27.64 -11.85
CA ARG A 327 4.66 28.52 -11.41
C ARG A 327 3.59 27.71 -10.67
N GLY A 328 3.27 26.55 -11.19
CA GLY A 328 2.33 25.61 -10.55
C GLY A 328 2.84 25.15 -9.18
N ARG A 329 4.14 24.83 -9.05
CA ARG A 329 4.73 24.46 -7.77
C ARG A 329 4.66 25.62 -6.76
N GLU A 330 4.94 26.84 -7.19
CA GLU A 330 4.79 28.02 -6.34
C GLU A 330 3.35 28.23 -5.88
N GLN A 331 2.37 28.11 -6.78
CA GLN A 331 0.95 28.19 -6.43
C GLN A 331 0.55 27.11 -5.42
N ILE A 332 0.97 25.86 -5.63
CA ILE A 332 0.69 24.72 -4.71
C ILE A 332 1.31 24.96 -3.33
N LEU A 333 2.57 25.40 -3.29
CA LEU A 333 3.23 25.76 -2.03
C LEU A 333 2.45 26.83 -1.29
N ASN A 334 2.05 27.90 -1.97
CA ASN A 334 1.26 28.97 -1.37
C ASN A 334 -0.08 28.47 -0.80
N VAL A 335 -0.76 27.53 -1.47
CA VAL A 335 -2.01 26.93 -0.96
C VAL A 335 -1.74 26.14 0.34
N HIS A 336 -0.69 25.32 0.39
CA HIS A 336 -0.39 24.51 1.56
C HIS A 336 0.19 25.33 2.73
N MET A 337 0.97 26.37 2.43
CA MET A 337 1.54 27.27 3.43
C MET A 337 0.49 28.14 4.15
N ARG A 338 -0.69 28.40 3.56
CA ARG A 338 -1.77 29.16 4.22
C ARG A 338 -2.17 28.61 5.59
N LYS A 339 -1.98 27.32 5.83
CA LYS A 339 -2.39 26.61 7.05
C LYS A 339 -1.27 26.51 8.09
N VAL A 340 -0.09 27.04 7.79
CA VAL A 340 1.11 26.91 8.61
C VAL A 340 1.65 28.31 8.99
N PRO A 341 2.07 28.54 10.22
CA PRO A 341 2.67 29.83 10.60
C PRO A 341 4.07 29.95 9.97
N ILE A 342 4.18 30.75 8.91
CA ILE A 342 5.38 30.90 8.08
C ILE A 342 6.14 32.18 8.47
N GLY A 343 7.48 32.08 8.51
CA GLY A 343 8.39 33.21 8.69
C GLY A 343 8.45 34.14 7.47
N THR A 344 8.85 35.37 7.65
CA THR A 344 8.94 36.36 6.56
C THR A 344 10.11 36.13 5.61
N ASP A 345 11.04 35.29 5.97
CA ASP A 345 12.22 34.86 5.18
C ASP A 345 11.91 33.80 4.14
N VAL A 346 10.75 33.12 4.27
CA VAL A 346 10.36 32.02 3.38
C VAL A 346 9.86 32.57 2.04
N LYS A 347 10.50 32.15 0.97
CA LYS A 347 10.15 32.54 -0.40
C LYS A 347 9.69 31.34 -1.20
N ALA A 348 8.42 31.29 -1.57
CA ALA A 348 7.81 30.20 -2.31
C ALA A 348 8.44 29.98 -3.69
N ASP A 349 8.89 31.05 -4.37
CA ASP A 349 9.57 31.00 -5.67
C ASP A 349 10.91 30.24 -5.59
N ILE A 350 11.68 30.44 -4.52
CA ILE A 350 12.95 29.72 -4.30
C ILE A 350 12.68 28.25 -4.03
N LEU A 351 11.67 27.95 -3.20
CA LEU A 351 11.27 26.57 -2.91
C LEU A 351 10.75 25.87 -4.18
N ALA A 352 9.96 26.54 -5.00
CA ALA A 352 9.43 26.00 -6.25
C ALA A 352 10.54 25.68 -7.27
N ARG A 353 11.56 26.56 -7.39
CA ARG A 353 12.75 26.27 -8.18
C ARG A 353 13.57 25.11 -7.60
N GLY A 354 13.64 25.03 -6.28
CA GLY A 354 14.37 23.99 -5.55
C GLY A 354 13.71 22.62 -5.51
N THR A 355 12.55 22.44 -6.14
CA THR A 355 11.78 21.19 -6.12
C THR A 355 11.36 20.72 -7.52
N PRO A 356 12.30 20.58 -8.48
CA PRO A 356 11.97 20.09 -9.81
C PRO A 356 11.43 18.65 -9.73
N GLY A 357 10.37 18.39 -10.51
CA GLY A 357 9.76 17.06 -10.57
C GLY A 357 8.88 16.67 -9.38
N PHE A 358 8.68 17.56 -8.40
CA PHE A 358 7.76 17.29 -7.30
C PHE A 358 6.31 17.35 -7.76
N SER A 359 5.53 16.38 -7.32
CA SER A 359 4.08 16.38 -7.42
C SER A 359 3.45 17.30 -6.36
N GLY A 360 2.15 17.58 -6.48
CA GLY A 360 1.42 18.31 -5.45
C GLY A 360 1.48 17.66 -4.07
N ALA A 361 1.47 16.32 -4.02
CA ALA A 361 1.60 15.57 -2.78
C ALA A 361 3.00 15.71 -2.14
N ASP A 362 4.06 15.74 -2.97
CA ASP A 362 5.42 15.93 -2.47
C ASP A 362 5.61 17.34 -1.90
N LEU A 363 5.03 18.36 -2.55
CA LEU A 363 5.06 19.73 -2.06
C LEU A 363 4.26 19.90 -0.77
N ALA A 364 3.11 19.25 -0.64
CA ALA A 364 2.35 19.21 0.61
C ALA A 364 3.15 18.54 1.73
N ASN A 365 3.85 17.43 1.42
CA ASN A 365 4.73 16.76 2.35
C ASN A 365 5.93 17.64 2.75
N LEU A 366 6.50 18.40 1.83
CA LEU A 366 7.57 19.35 2.12
C LEU A 366 7.15 20.39 3.16
N VAL A 367 5.98 20.99 2.99
CA VAL A 367 5.43 21.96 3.97
C VAL A 367 5.21 21.31 5.34
N ASN A 368 4.67 20.08 5.36
CA ASN A 368 4.47 19.33 6.59
C ASN A 368 5.78 18.97 7.29
N GLU A 369 6.79 18.49 6.55
CA GLU A 369 8.09 18.14 7.11
C GLU A 369 8.82 19.39 7.65
N ALA A 370 8.73 20.54 6.97
CA ALA A 370 9.29 21.80 7.46
C ALA A 370 8.63 22.22 8.78
N ALA A 371 7.31 22.09 8.90
CA ALA A 371 6.60 22.36 10.15
C ALA A 371 7.04 21.39 11.28
N LEU A 372 7.30 20.12 10.98
CA LEU A 372 7.82 19.15 11.93
C LEU A 372 9.26 19.51 12.38
N PHE A 373 10.11 20.00 11.48
CA PHE A 373 11.44 20.49 11.84
C PHE A 373 11.39 21.71 12.76
N ALA A 374 10.54 22.71 12.46
CA ALA A 374 10.32 23.86 13.30
C ALA A 374 9.80 23.47 14.70
N ALA A 375 8.85 22.55 14.77
CA ALA A 375 8.31 22.03 16.02
C ALA A 375 9.39 21.34 16.88
N ARG A 376 10.25 20.49 16.28
CA ARG A 376 11.38 19.85 16.98
C ARG A 376 12.40 20.85 17.54
N ARG A 377 12.52 22.02 16.91
CA ARG A 377 13.37 23.12 17.36
C ARG A 377 12.64 24.08 18.30
N SER A 378 11.41 23.77 18.70
CA SER A 378 10.56 24.60 19.57
C SER A 378 10.36 26.01 19.03
N LYS A 379 10.38 26.19 17.71
CA LYS A 379 10.09 27.47 17.04
C LYS A 379 8.60 27.74 16.98
N ARG A 380 8.21 29.01 16.89
CA ARG A 380 6.81 29.44 16.69
C ARG A 380 6.44 29.63 15.22
N LEU A 381 7.43 29.87 14.39
CA LEU A 381 7.29 30.06 12.94
C LEU A 381 8.19 29.07 12.22
N VAL A 382 7.79 28.72 11.01
CA VAL A 382 8.59 27.87 10.10
C VAL A 382 9.43 28.79 9.23
N ASP A 383 10.76 28.70 9.35
CA ASP A 383 11.72 29.53 8.64
C ASP A 383 12.22 28.82 7.36
N MET A 384 12.92 29.54 6.48
CA MET A 384 13.49 28.99 5.25
C MET A 384 14.44 27.83 5.52
N ILE A 385 15.20 27.85 6.63
CA ILE A 385 16.10 26.77 7.05
C ILE A 385 15.34 25.47 7.29
N ASP A 386 14.13 25.54 7.88
CA ASP A 386 13.33 24.34 8.15
C ASP A 386 12.82 23.70 6.84
N PHE A 387 12.52 24.54 5.82
CA PHE A 387 12.20 24.06 4.48
C PHE A 387 13.40 23.44 3.75
N GLU A 388 14.59 24.02 3.87
CA GLU A 388 15.82 23.46 3.31
C GLU A 388 16.13 22.09 3.92
N ASP A 389 16.03 21.96 5.26
CA ASP A 389 16.23 20.67 5.92
C ASP A 389 15.17 19.63 5.56
N ALA A 390 13.91 20.06 5.39
CA ALA A 390 12.83 19.20 4.93
C ALA A 390 13.07 18.72 3.50
N LYS A 391 13.48 19.62 2.61
CA LYS A 391 13.86 19.29 1.23
C LYS A 391 15.00 18.27 1.21
N ASP A 392 16.06 18.51 1.96
CA ASP A 392 17.19 17.60 2.08
C ASP A 392 16.74 16.22 2.57
N LYS A 393 15.87 16.16 3.58
CA LYS A 393 15.33 14.91 4.11
C LYS A 393 14.50 14.14 3.07
N ILE A 394 13.70 14.83 2.27
CA ILE A 394 12.84 14.20 1.25
C ILE A 394 13.69 13.63 0.11
N PHE A 395 14.67 14.39 -0.38
CA PHE A 395 15.50 13.95 -1.50
C PHE A 395 16.55 12.89 -1.11
N MET A 396 17.18 13.05 0.06
CA MET A 396 18.36 12.26 0.45
C MET A 396 18.08 11.29 1.61
N GLY A 397 16.92 11.42 2.26
CA GLY A 397 16.62 10.69 3.49
C GLY A 397 17.15 11.37 4.76
N PRO A 398 16.95 10.74 5.92
CA PRO A 398 17.35 11.29 7.20
C PRO A 398 18.86 11.37 7.33
N GLU A 399 19.33 12.38 8.05
CA GLU A 399 20.74 12.56 8.41
C GLU A 399 21.23 11.41 9.30
N ARG A 400 22.38 10.82 8.96
CA ARG A 400 23.01 9.74 9.74
C ARG A 400 23.92 10.30 10.83
N LYS A 401 23.33 10.79 11.93
CA LYS A 401 24.07 11.42 13.04
C LYS A 401 24.98 10.47 13.81
N SER A 402 24.70 9.18 13.78
CA SER A 402 25.48 8.15 14.50
C SER A 402 26.65 7.57 13.71
N MET A 403 26.78 7.96 12.44
CA MET A 403 27.84 7.42 11.59
C MET A 403 29.17 8.12 11.90
N VAL A 404 30.15 7.35 12.38
CA VAL A 404 31.52 7.81 12.59
C VAL A 404 32.30 7.56 11.29
N ILE A 405 32.56 8.62 10.56
CA ILE A 405 33.36 8.58 9.32
C ILE A 405 34.80 8.91 9.69
N ARG A 406 35.77 8.14 9.16
CA ARG A 406 37.19 8.46 9.33
C ARG A 406 37.52 9.78 8.63
N GLU A 407 38.48 10.51 9.17
CA GLU A 407 38.86 11.81 8.61
C GLU A 407 39.37 11.70 7.16
N GLU A 408 40.03 10.61 6.83
CA GLU A 408 40.47 10.29 5.47
C GLU A 408 39.30 10.13 4.50
N GLU A 409 38.24 9.39 4.90
CA GLU A 409 37.04 9.19 4.09
C GLU A 409 36.24 10.50 3.93
N ARG A 410 36.18 11.30 5.01
CA ARG A 410 35.57 12.62 4.99
C ARG A 410 36.29 13.57 4.05
N ARG A 411 37.64 13.55 4.08
CA ARG A 411 38.48 14.35 3.17
C ARG A 411 38.32 13.88 1.72
N ASN A 412 38.31 12.57 1.48
CA ASN A 412 38.06 12.02 0.14
C ASN A 412 36.70 12.46 -0.40
N THR A 413 35.61 12.39 0.41
CA THR A 413 34.27 12.87 0.04
C THR A 413 34.29 14.37 -0.26
N ALA A 414 35.03 15.18 0.53
CA ALA A 414 35.13 16.62 0.30
C ALA A 414 35.80 16.95 -1.04
N TYR A 415 36.88 16.23 -1.42
CA TYR A 415 37.45 16.38 -2.74
C TYR A 415 36.52 15.93 -3.86
N HIS A 416 35.83 14.80 -3.66
CA HIS A 416 34.86 14.29 -4.61
C HIS A 416 33.75 15.32 -4.93
N GLU A 417 33.11 15.84 -3.90
CA GLU A 417 32.04 16.84 -4.08
C GLU A 417 32.57 18.18 -4.62
N SER A 418 33.78 18.59 -4.18
CA SER A 418 34.44 19.78 -4.75
C SER A 418 34.73 19.61 -6.23
N GLY A 419 35.09 18.40 -6.67
CA GLY A 419 35.32 18.07 -8.07
C GLY A 419 34.07 18.28 -8.92
N HIS A 420 32.93 17.74 -8.48
CA HIS A 420 31.64 17.97 -9.14
C HIS A 420 31.29 19.45 -9.20
N ALA A 421 31.42 20.17 -8.10
CA ALA A 421 31.03 21.57 -8.00
C ALA A 421 31.89 22.49 -8.87
N VAL A 422 33.21 22.29 -8.87
CA VAL A 422 34.14 23.12 -9.67
C VAL A 422 33.91 22.87 -11.16
N VAL A 423 33.76 21.62 -11.61
CA VAL A 423 33.46 21.29 -13.01
C VAL A 423 32.13 21.92 -13.42
N ALA A 424 31.08 21.79 -12.60
CA ALA A 424 29.76 22.37 -12.87
C ALA A 424 29.80 23.91 -13.00
N LYS A 425 30.61 24.58 -12.18
CA LYS A 425 30.72 26.06 -12.22
C LYS A 425 31.51 26.59 -13.41
N LEU A 426 32.37 25.75 -14.01
CA LEU A 426 33.19 26.13 -15.16
C LEU A 426 32.50 25.86 -16.50
N LEU A 427 31.48 25.02 -16.51
CA LEU A 427 30.75 24.66 -17.73
C LEU A 427 29.56 25.59 -17.96
N PRO A 428 29.41 26.18 -19.17
CA PRO A 428 28.45 27.25 -19.41
C PRO A 428 26.98 26.80 -19.51
N LYS A 429 26.73 25.52 -19.82
CA LYS A 429 25.37 24.97 -19.98
C LYS A 429 24.90 24.20 -18.72
N ALA A 430 25.79 24.05 -17.72
CA ALA A 430 25.49 23.38 -16.49
C ALA A 430 24.47 24.16 -15.67
N ASP A 431 23.59 23.45 -14.98
CA ASP A 431 22.68 24.06 -14.02
C ASP A 431 23.45 24.66 -12.84
N PRO A 432 23.02 25.83 -12.30
CA PRO A 432 23.71 26.49 -11.19
C PRO A 432 23.85 25.59 -9.96
N VAL A 433 25.06 25.57 -9.39
CA VAL A 433 25.31 24.86 -8.12
C VAL A 433 24.70 25.67 -6.98
N HIS A 434 23.79 25.06 -6.26
CA HIS A 434 23.07 25.67 -5.13
C HIS A 434 23.76 25.42 -3.79
N LYS A 435 24.18 24.17 -3.57
CA LYS A 435 24.77 23.73 -2.30
C LYS A 435 25.67 22.53 -2.51
N VAL A 436 26.73 22.45 -1.71
CA VAL A 436 27.60 21.26 -1.63
C VAL A 436 27.68 20.84 -0.17
N THR A 437 27.55 19.55 0.10
CA THR A 437 27.58 19.02 1.46
C THR A 437 28.32 17.69 1.52
N ILE A 438 29.06 17.47 2.60
CA ILE A 438 29.69 16.19 2.94
C ILE A 438 29.01 15.51 4.13
N MET A 439 27.81 15.96 4.50
CA MET A 439 27.02 15.34 5.55
C MET A 439 26.39 14.04 5.03
N PRO A 440 26.62 12.90 5.69
CA PRO A 440 26.07 11.63 5.23
C PRO A 440 24.55 11.59 5.42
N ARG A 441 23.83 11.32 4.33
CA ARG A 441 22.36 11.17 4.32
C ARG A 441 21.96 9.95 3.49
N GLY A 442 21.06 9.13 3.99
CA GLY A 442 20.61 7.92 3.28
C GLY A 442 21.80 7.03 2.89
N TRP A 443 22.04 6.86 1.60
CA TRP A 443 23.15 6.09 1.03
C TRP A 443 24.32 6.96 0.53
N ALA A 444 24.16 8.28 0.49
CA ALA A 444 25.17 9.22 0.03
C ALA A 444 26.04 9.72 1.20
N LEU A 445 27.36 9.81 0.97
CA LEU A 445 28.31 10.38 1.92
C LEU A 445 28.45 11.90 1.73
N GLY A 446 28.14 12.40 0.55
CA GLY A 446 28.09 13.81 0.19
C GLY A 446 27.12 14.06 -0.95
N LEU A 447 26.91 15.32 -1.31
CA LEU A 447 26.10 15.71 -2.43
C LEU A 447 26.45 17.11 -2.93
N THR A 448 26.55 17.22 -4.25
CA THR A 448 26.59 18.50 -4.98
C THR A 448 25.23 18.75 -5.60
N TRP A 449 24.52 19.78 -5.11
CA TRP A 449 23.16 20.10 -5.56
C TRP A 449 23.17 21.20 -6.62
N GLN A 450 22.62 20.85 -7.78
CA GLN A 450 22.38 21.79 -8.87
C GLN A 450 20.88 22.08 -8.97
N LEU A 451 20.50 23.35 -9.14
CA LEU A 451 19.12 23.78 -9.32
C LEU A 451 18.94 24.38 -10.70
N PRO A 452 18.08 23.80 -11.53
CA PRO A 452 17.75 24.39 -12.82
C PRO A 452 17.04 25.75 -12.64
N GLU A 453 17.39 26.74 -13.42
CA GLU A 453 16.72 28.06 -13.43
C GLU A 453 15.32 27.97 -14.07
N HIS A 454 15.14 27.02 -14.99
CA HIS A 454 13.90 26.80 -15.74
C HIS A 454 13.58 25.31 -15.80
N ASP A 455 12.32 24.96 -16.04
CA ASP A 455 11.95 23.57 -16.27
C ASP A 455 12.57 23.07 -17.59
N ASN A 456 13.35 22.00 -17.51
CA ASN A 456 14.00 21.39 -18.67
C ASN A 456 13.00 20.52 -19.45
N ILE A 457 12.38 21.10 -20.47
CA ILE A 457 11.42 20.39 -21.34
C ILE A 457 12.16 19.56 -22.40
N SER A 458 13.32 20.03 -22.86
CA SER A 458 14.13 19.37 -23.89
C SER A 458 15.58 19.27 -23.44
N GLY A 459 16.19 18.11 -23.66
CA GLY A 459 17.62 17.89 -23.44
C GLY A 459 18.43 18.23 -24.68
N TYR A 460 19.36 19.19 -24.57
CA TYR A 460 20.28 19.52 -25.63
C TYR A 460 21.57 18.71 -25.55
N LYS A 461 22.15 18.34 -26.71
CA LYS A 461 23.39 17.55 -26.81
C LYS A 461 24.51 18.13 -25.95
N ASP A 462 24.76 19.42 -26.04
CA ASP A 462 25.83 20.08 -25.28
C ASP A 462 25.62 20.00 -23.79
N LYS A 463 24.38 20.22 -23.30
CA LYS A 463 24.05 20.12 -21.87
C LYS A 463 24.25 18.70 -21.34
N MET A 464 23.88 17.68 -22.12
CA MET A 464 24.08 16.28 -21.74
C MET A 464 25.57 15.91 -21.70
N LEU A 465 26.38 16.42 -22.61
CA LEU A 465 27.82 16.22 -22.58
C LEU A 465 28.46 16.87 -21.35
N GLU A 466 28.04 18.10 -21.02
CA GLU A 466 28.51 18.78 -19.81
C GLU A 466 28.08 18.05 -18.54
N GLU A 467 26.86 17.50 -18.49
CA GLU A 467 26.39 16.67 -17.36
C GLU A 467 27.29 15.43 -17.16
N ILE A 468 27.70 14.77 -18.25
CA ILE A 468 28.65 13.65 -18.19
C ILE A 468 30.00 14.11 -17.60
N SER A 469 30.49 15.29 -18.00
CA SER A 469 31.74 15.86 -17.46
C SER A 469 31.64 16.14 -15.98
N ILE A 470 30.51 16.67 -15.51
CA ILE A 470 30.24 16.94 -14.10
C ILE A 470 30.28 15.65 -13.29
N LEU A 471 29.61 14.59 -13.81
CA LEU A 471 29.58 13.27 -13.15
C LEU A 471 30.99 12.66 -13.01
N PHE A 472 31.93 12.96 -13.87
CA PHE A 472 33.32 12.55 -13.73
C PHE A 472 34.13 13.39 -12.75
N GLY A 473 33.68 14.59 -12.41
CA GLY A 473 34.39 15.54 -11.57
C GLY A 473 34.87 14.95 -10.24
N GLY A 474 33.98 14.21 -9.56
CA GLY A 474 34.27 13.58 -8.28
C GLY A 474 35.43 12.57 -8.35
N ARG A 475 35.34 11.61 -9.28
CA ARG A 475 36.38 10.60 -9.49
C ARG A 475 37.74 11.23 -9.84
N ILE A 476 37.74 12.19 -10.72
CA ILE A 476 38.95 12.85 -11.16
C ILE A 476 39.61 13.64 -10.01
N ALA A 477 38.81 14.28 -9.16
CA ALA A 477 39.29 14.95 -7.97
C ALA A 477 39.95 13.94 -6.98
N GLU A 478 39.34 12.76 -6.76
CA GLU A 478 39.96 11.69 -5.97
C GLU A 478 41.35 11.29 -6.54
N GLU A 479 41.44 11.11 -7.85
CA GLU A 479 42.70 10.73 -8.53
C GLU A 479 43.79 11.79 -8.39
N ILE A 480 43.46 13.08 -8.60
CA ILE A 480 44.42 14.17 -8.65
C ILE A 480 44.89 14.57 -7.25
N PHE A 481 44.01 14.63 -6.25
CA PHE A 481 44.30 15.22 -4.95
C PHE A 481 44.49 14.18 -3.84
N VAL A 482 43.87 13.00 -3.94
CA VAL A 482 43.97 11.94 -2.93
C VAL A 482 44.91 10.83 -3.41
N GLY A 483 45.01 10.61 -4.72
CA GLY A 483 45.83 9.54 -5.31
C GLY A 483 45.26 8.14 -5.10
N GLN A 484 44.03 8.03 -4.64
CA GLN A 484 43.29 6.77 -4.42
C GLN A 484 41.93 6.85 -5.08
N MET A 485 41.39 5.70 -5.48
CA MET A 485 40.08 5.58 -6.10
C MET A 485 39.13 4.90 -5.13
N SER A 486 37.97 5.51 -4.87
CA SER A 486 36.95 4.92 -4.02
C SER A 486 35.80 4.30 -4.84
N THR A 487 34.97 3.49 -4.20
CA THR A 487 33.75 2.96 -4.80
C THR A 487 32.63 4.01 -4.86
N GLY A 488 32.82 5.19 -4.26
CA GLY A 488 31.83 6.27 -4.18
C GLY A 488 31.33 6.74 -5.53
N ALA A 489 32.21 6.81 -6.52
CA ALA A 489 31.87 7.23 -7.89
C ALA A 489 31.07 6.21 -8.73
N SER A 490 30.67 5.05 -8.17
CA SER A 490 29.98 4.00 -8.94
C SER A 490 28.64 4.45 -9.52
N ASN A 491 27.90 5.27 -8.77
CA ASN A 491 26.64 5.84 -9.22
C ASN A 491 26.82 6.84 -10.36
N ASP A 492 27.88 7.67 -10.28
CA ASP A 492 28.19 8.67 -11.30
C ASP A 492 28.56 8.01 -12.62
N PHE A 493 29.37 6.95 -12.58
CA PHE A 493 29.66 6.15 -13.77
C PHE A 493 28.42 5.49 -14.36
N SER A 494 27.53 4.96 -13.52
CA SER A 494 26.29 4.37 -13.99
C SER A 494 25.39 5.40 -14.68
N ARG A 495 25.26 6.60 -14.11
CA ARG A 495 24.50 7.70 -14.68
C ARG A 495 25.13 8.22 -15.98
N ALA A 496 26.43 8.49 -15.98
CA ALA A 496 27.17 8.92 -17.16
C ALA A 496 27.03 7.93 -18.32
N THR A 497 27.18 6.63 -18.05
CA THR A 497 27.05 5.57 -19.07
C THR A 497 25.62 5.48 -19.60
N LYS A 498 24.59 5.56 -18.74
CA LYS A 498 23.19 5.57 -19.17
C LYS A 498 22.86 6.76 -20.04
N LEU A 499 23.36 7.94 -19.67
CA LEU A 499 23.15 9.16 -20.43
C LEU A 499 23.81 9.08 -21.82
N ALA A 500 25.09 8.71 -21.89
CA ALA A 500 25.82 8.50 -23.14
C ALA A 500 25.14 7.43 -24.02
N ARG A 501 24.68 6.32 -23.43
CA ARG A 501 23.93 5.30 -24.15
C ARG A 501 22.63 5.86 -24.74
N SER A 502 21.85 6.61 -23.97
CA SER A 502 20.61 7.22 -24.47
C SER A 502 20.87 8.23 -25.60
N MET A 503 21.95 9.01 -25.52
CA MET A 503 22.37 9.92 -26.59
C MET A 503 22.63 9.18 -27.90
N VAL A 504 23.31 8.04 -27.84
CA VAL A 504 23.68 7.24 -29.01
C VAL A 504 22.51 6.41 -29.54
N THR A 505 21.75 5.73 -28.64
CA THR A 505 20.77 4.72 -29.06
C THR A 505 19.35 5.24 -29.21
N ARG A 506 18.97 6.32 -28.51
CA ARG A 506 17.58 6.85 -28.50
C ARG A 506 17.44 8.20 -29.17
N PHE A 507 18.39 9.10 -28.91
CA PHE A 507 18.22 10.50 -29.30
C PHE A 507 18.89 10.85 -30.65
N GLY A 508 19.62 9.89 -31.26
CA GLY A 508 20.31 10.13 -32.53
C GLY A 508 21.34 11.26 -32.45
N MET A 509 22.01 11.41 -31.29
CA MET A 509 22.96 12.49 -31.01
C MET A 509 24.42 12.11 -31.31
N SER A 510 24.65 10.98 -31.99
CA SER A 510 25.97 10.52 -32.47
C SER A 510 26.09 10.71 -33.95
N ASP A 511 27.17 11.36 -34.40
CA ASP A 511 27.46 11.57 -35.80
C ASP A 511 27.85 10.25 -36.52
N ALA A 512 28.49 9.32 -35.78
CA ALA A 512 28.90 8.02 -36.31
C ALA A 512 27.72 7.05 -36.50
N MET A 513 26.71 7.12 -35.60
CA MET A 513 25.56 6.22 -35.62
C MET A 513 24.36 6.80 -36.40
N GLY A 514 24.33 8.10 -36.64
CA GLY A 514 23.26 8.78 -37.34
C GLY A 514 21.96 8.90 -36.56
N VAL A 515 20.84 9.17 -37.27
CA VAL A 515 19.54 9.49 -36.69
C VAL A 515 18.60 8.27 -36.56
N MET A 516 19.11 7.13 -36.19
CA MET A 516 18.36 5.89 -36.05
C MET A 516 18.25 5.49 -34.56
N VAL A 517 17.14 4.86 -34.18
CA VAL A 517 16.95 4.30 -32.83
C VAL A 517 17.47 2.88 -32.79
N TYR A 518 18.37 2.60 -31.86
CA TYR A 518 19.05 1.31 -31.66
C TYR A 518 18.65 0.63 -30.33
N GLU A 519 17.56 1.04 -29.71
CA GLU A 519 17.11 0.47 -28.45
C GLU A 519 16.20 -0.72 -28.73
N ASP A 520 16.50 -1.87 -28.13
CA ASP A 520 15.56 -2.99 -28.12
C ASP A 520 14.32 -2.58 -27.31
N SER A 521 13.14 -2.69 -27.92
CA SER A 521 11.87 -2.53 -27.22
C SER A 521 11.72 -3.69 -26.21
N GLN A 522 12.15 -3.44 -24.97
CA GLN A 522 12.05 -4.43 -23.87
C GLN A 522 10.61 -4.77 -23.45
N ASN A 523 9.60 -4.26 -24.15
CA ASN A 523 8.19 -4.38 -23.73
C ASN A 523 7.29 -5.29 -24.55
N ASP A 524 7.76 -5.92 -25.64
CA ASP A 524 6.88 -6.73 -26.53
C ASP A 524 7.15 -8.23 -26.51
N GLY A 525 7.57 -8.80 -25.40
CA GLY A 525 7.83 -10.24 -25.32
C GLY A 525 7.28 -10.91 -24.07
N PHE A 526 6.02 -11.37 -24.12
CA PHE A 526 5.43 -12.27 -23.11
C PHE A 526 6.09 -13.68 -23.06
N PHE A 527 6.93 -13.97 -24.04
CA PHE A 527 7.80 -15.15 -24.06
C PHE A 527 9.25 -14.67 -24.08
N GLY A 528 9.92 -14.77 -22.95
CA GLY A 528 11.27 -14.31 -22.62
C GLY A 528 12.39 -14.76 -23.56
N GLY A 529 12.36 -14.32 -24.80
CA GLY A 529 13.44 -14.35 -25.74
C GLY A 529 13.75 -12.91 -26.13
N ALA A 530 14.79 -12.32 -25.56
CA ALA A 530 15.36 -11.08 -26.07
C ALA A 530 15.80 -11.35 -27.52
N SER A 531 14.95 -11.01 -28.48
CA SER A 531 15.34 -10.94 -29.87
C SER A 531 16.32 -9.79 -30.01
N LYS A 532 17.61 -10.07 -30.16
CA LYS A 532 18.59 -9.06 -30.52
C LYS A 532 18.19 -8.50 -31.90
N THR A 533 17.58 -7.35 -31.91
CA THR A 533 17.19 -6.64 -33.15
C THR A 533 18.39 -5.97 -33.82
N ILE A 534 19.54 -5.94 -33.17
CA ILE A 534 20.75 -5.24 -33.60
C ILE A 534 21.86 -6.24 -33.88
N SER A 535 22.55 -6.07 -35.05
CA SER A 535 23.71 -6.92 -35.38
C SER A 535 24.87 -6.70 -34.41
N GLU A 536 25.74 -7.70 -34.23
CA GLU A 536 26.92 -7.57 -33.36
C GLU A 536 27.86 -6.46 -33.83
N ALA A 537 28.00 -6.24 -35.13
CA ALA A 537 28.80 -5.14 -35.68
C ALA A 537 28.21 -3.77 -35.27
N THR A 538 26.90 -3.61 -35.34
CA THR A 538 26.24 -2.36 -34.89
C THR A 538 26.40 -2.16 -33.38
N GLN A 539 26.28 -3.24 -32.58
CA GLN A 539 26.50 -3.15 -31.14
C GLN A 539 27.93 -2.72 -30.79
N GLN A 540 28.93 -3.24 -31.50
CA GLN A 540 30.32 -2.82 -31.34
C GLN A 540 30.53 -1.34 -31.65
N MET A 541 29.86 -0.83 -32.71
CA MET A 541 29.90 0.60 -33.05
C MET A 541 29.23 1.45 -31.97
N VAL A 542 28.08 1.03 -31.44
CA VAL A 542 27.40 1.71 -30.31
C VAL A 542 28.31 1.77 -29.08
N ASP A 543 28.94 0.66 -28.70
CA ASP A 543 29.82 0.60 -27.55
C ASP A 543 31.11 1.43 -27.74
N ALA A 544 31.64 1.47 -28.96
CA ALA A 544 32.78 2.32 -29.32
C ALA A 544 32.43 3.81 -29.20
N GLU A 545 31.26 4.22 -29.70
CA GLU A 545 30.81 5.60 -29.66
C GLU A 545 30.50 6.05 -28.23
N ILE A 546 29.84 5.21 -27.42
CA ILE A 546 29.61 5.49 -26.00
C ILE A 546 30.94 5.72 -25.29
N ARG A 547 31.94 4.84 -25.52
CA ARG A 547 33.26 4.99 -24.94
C ARG A 547 33.96 6.29 -25.39
N SER A 548 33.86 6.65 -26.67
CA SER A 548 34.42 7.88 -27.21
C SER A 548 33.83 9.13 -26.52
N ILE A 549 32.52 9.17 -26.32
CA ILE A 549 31.85 10.25 -25.58
C ILE A 549 32.37 10.33 -24.14
N LEU A 550 32.39 9.20 -23.42
CA LEU A 550 32.83 9.16 -22.02
C LEU A 550 34.28 9.58 -21.89
N ASP A 551 35.20 9.06 -22.73
CA ASP A 551 36.63 9.39 -22.72
C ASP A 551 36.90 10.87 -23.02
N THR A 552 36.09 11.46 -23.94
CA THR A 552 36.20 12.87 -24.30
C THR A 552 35.80 13.76 -23.12
N GLN A 553 34.66 13.45 -22.49
CA GLN A 553 34.17 14.23 -21.35
C GLN A 553 35.02 14.04 -20.09
N TYR A 554 35.59 12.84 -19.90
CA TYR A 554 36.55 12.58 -18.83
C TYR A 554 37.84 13.44 -18.97
N LYS A 555 38.40 13.53 -20.21
CA LYS A 555 39.56 14.37 -20.48
C LYS A 555 39.25 15.86 -20.28
N LEU A 556 38.06 16.32 -20.69
CA LEU A 556 37.64 17.69 -20.47
C LEU A 556 37.52 18.03 -18.99
N ALA A 557 36.85 17.19 -18.19
CA ALA A 557 36.69 17.39 -16.76
C ALA A 557 38.08 17.37 -16.04
N ARG A 558 38.96 16.47 -16.46
CA ARG A 558 40.35 16.39 -15.93
C ARG A 558 41.13 17.68 -16.17
N LYS A 559 41.08 18.19 -17.40
CA LYS A 559 41.73 19.45 -17.74
C LYS A 559 41.20 20.61 -16.90
N LEU A 560 39.87 20.73 -16.75
CA LEU A 560 39.25 21.77 -15.94
C LEU A 560 39.70 21.74 -14.48
N LEU A 561 39.81 20.56 -13.89
CA LEU A 561 40.27 20.39 -12.49
C LEU A 561 41.79 20.66 -12.32
N GLU A 562 42.62 20.24 -13.29
CA GLU A 562 44.03 20.49 -13.28
C GLU A 562 44.36 22.00 -13.39
N GLU A 563 43.61 22.74 -14.20
CA GLU A 563 43.74 24.19 -14.36
C GLU A 563 43.23 24.98 -13.15
N ASN A 564 42.34 24.41 -12.32
CA ASN A 564 41.69 25.09 -11.18
C ASN A 564 41.99 24.42 -9.84
N ARG A 565 43.17 23.84 -9.64
CA ARG A 565 43.56 23.10 -8.42
C ARG A 565 43.34 23.92 -7.14
N GLU A 566 43.73 25.19 -7.12
CA GLU A 566 43.55 26.06 -5.94
C GLU A 566 42.09 26.18 -5.50
N LYS A 567 41.17 26.30 -6.46
CA LYS A 567 39.71 26.40 -6.16
C LYS A 567 39.18 25.12 -5.53
N VAL A 568 39.64 23.96 -5.99
CA VAL A 568 39.26 22.65 -5.41
C VAL A 568 39.79 22.55 -3.99
N GLU A 569 41.04 22.96 -3.71
CA GLU A 569 41.61 22.90 -2.37
C GLU A 569 40.90 23.84 -1.40
N VAL A 570 40.61 25.10 -1.81
CA VAL A 570 39.89 26.05 -0.97
C VAL A 570 38.46 25.54 -0.69
N MET A 571 37.79 24.99 -1.68
CA MET A 571 36.44 24.43 -1.53
C MET A 571 36.44 23.22 -0.59
N THR A 572 37.40 22.32 -0.77
CA THR A 572 37.60 21.15 0.13
C THR A 572 37.85 21.60 1.57
N LYS A 573 38.69 22.61 1.79
CA LYS A 573 38.98 23.13 3.12
C LYS A 573 37.70 23.71 3.75
N ALA A 574 36.95 24.48 3.01
CA ALA A 574 35.64 25.03 3.47
C ALA A 574 34.63 23.91 3.83
N LEU A 575 34.55 22.85 3.02
CA LEU A 575 33.73 21.69 3.31
C LEU A 575 34.19 20.90 4.55
N MET A 576 35.47 20.76 4.75
CA MET A 576 36.01 20.11 5.96
C MET A 576 35.71 20.89 7.22
N GLU A 577 35.68 22.22 7.13
CA GLU A 577 35.40 23.12 8.26
C GLU A 577 33.89 23.26 8.55
N TRP A 578 33.08 23.45 7.51
CA TRP A 578 31.65 23.81 7.65
C TRP A 578 30.69 22.69 7.26
N GLU A 579 31.17 21.58 6.71
CA GLU A 579 30.43 20.40 6.23
C GLU A 579 29.43 20.70 5.10
N THR A 580 28.98 21.94 4.96
CA THR A 580 28.06 22.40 3.91
C THR A 580 28.41 23.82 3.50
N ILE A 581 28.46 24.09 2.20
CA ILE A 581 28.65 25.41 1.61
C ILE A 581 27.50 25.77 0.68
N ASP A 582 27.06 27.02 0.71
CA ASP A 582 25.98 27.52 -0.13
C ASP A 582 26.50 28.16 -1.45
N ALA A 583 25.55 28.53 -2.32
CA ALA A 583 25.87 29.13 -3.62
C ALA A 583 26.71 30.42 -3.51
N ASP A 584 26.51 31.23 -2.47
CA ASP A 584 27.23 32.48 -2.25
C ASP A 584 28.71 32.20 -1.93
N GLN A 585 28.96 31.25 -1.05
CA GLN A 585 30.31 30.79 -0.67
C GLN A 585 31.04 30.14 -1.86
N ILE A 586 30.31 29.31 -2.65
CA ILE A 586 30.85 28.71 -3.86
C ILE A 586 31.27 29.78 -4.87
N ASN A 587 30.44 30.82 -5.03
CA ASN A 587 30.75 31.93 -5.94
C ASN A 587 31.99 32.72 -5.49
N ASP A 588 32.13 32.98 -4.17
CA ASP A 588 33.33 33.63 -3.62
C ASP A 588 34.60 32.82 -3.96
N ILE A 589 34.57 31.49 -3.73
CA ILE A 589 35.69 30.59 -4.03
C ILE A 589 36.02 30.61 -5.54
N MET A 590 35.00 30.54 -6.39
CA MET A 590 35.21 30.55 -7.85
C MET A 590 35.77 31.88 -8.36
N ALA A 591 35.47 32.99 -7.67
CA ALA A 591 36.02 34.30 -7.94
C ALA A 591 37.45 34.50 -7.37
N GLY A 592 38.02 33.51 -6.63
CA GLY A 592 39.30 33.60 -5.97
C GLY A 592 39.27 34.45 -4.69
N LEU A 593 38.11 34.66 -4.12
CA LEU A 593 37.90 35.38 -2.86
C LEU A 593 37.85 34.38 -1.69
N GLU A 594 38.16 34.88 -0.49
CA GLU A 594 37.94 34.10 0.74
C GLU A 594 36.43 33.89 0.96
N PRO A 595 35.97 32.63 1.14
CA PRO A 595 34.55 32.36 1.28
C PRO A 595 34.01 32.99 2.57
N ARG A 596 32.85 33.65 2.46
CA ARG A 596 32.15 34.27 3.60
C ARG A 596 31.73 33.21 4.61
N ALA A 597 31.67 33.61 5.90
CA ALA A 597 31.21 32.71 6.97
C ALA A 597 29.78 32.21 6.75
N PRO A 598 29.45 30.97 7.20
CA PRO A 598 28.10 30.42 7.10
C PRO A 598 27.07 31.33 7.77
N LYS A 599 25.85 31.39 7.18
CA LYS A 599 24.74 32.16 7.75
C LYS A 599 24.36 31.64 9.15
N ALA A 600 24.03 32.52 10.08
CA ALA A 600 23.65 32.16 11.45
C ALA A 600 22.46 31.17 11.44
N GLY A 601 22.63 30.02 12.09
CA GLY A 601 21.62 28.95 12.17
C GLY A 601 22.05 27.61 11.56
N VAL A 602 23.15 27.56 10.81
CA VAL A 602 23.77 26.31 10.37
C VAL A 602 24.53 25.71 11.55
N THR A 603 24.14 24.52 11.98
CA THR A 603 24.79 23.83 13.11
C THR A 603 26.14 23.28 12.65
N ILE A 604 27.21 24.00 12.93
CA ILE A 604 28.58 23.49 12.72
C ILE A 604 28.85 22.43 13.80
N ARG A 605 29.07 21.19 13.41
CA ARG A 605 29.50 20.14 14.34
C ARG A 605 30.98 20.34 14.67
N LYS A 606 31.27 20.63 15.95
CA LYS A 606 32.63 20.48 16.46
C LYS A 606 32.89 18.98 16.64
N HIS A 607 33.65 18.37 15.74
CA HIS A 607 34.19 17.04 15.99
C HIS A 607 35.20 17.12 17.15
N PRO A 608 35.16 16.17 18.12
CA PRO A 608 36.25 16.09 19.10
C PRO A 608 37.57 15.86 18.36
N PRO A 609 38.65 16.50 18.79
CA PRO A 609 39.96 16.27 18.20
C PRO A 609 40.26 14.76 18.26
N SER A 610 40.74 14.21 17.15
CA SER A 610 41.26 12.83 17.08
C SER A 610 42.44 12.73 18.03
N ASP A 611 42.22 12.18 19.24
CA ASP A 611 43.34 11.79 20.10
C ASP A 611 44.21 10.78 19.37
N GLY A 612 45.36 11.24 18.95
CA GLY A 612 46.49 10.41 18.55
C GLY A 612 47.01 9.63 19.77
N GLY A 613 46.30 8.60 20.17
CA GLY A 613 46.60 7.73 21.30
C GLY A 613 47.05 6.36 20.84
N SER A 614 48.34 6.16 20.93
CA SER A 614 49.06 4.88 20.94
C SER A 614 48.31 3.72 21.58
N GLY A 615 48.38 2.58 20.91
CA GLY A 615 47.94 1.25 21.23
C GLY A 615 47.83 0.81 22.67
N VAL A 616 46.72 0.15 22.93
CA VAL A 616 46.69 -1.06 23.77
C VAL A 616 45.59 -1.96 23.20
N SER A 617 45.96 -3.09 22.65
CA SER A 617 45.05 -4.18 22.31
C SER A 617 44.58 -4.88 23.60
N PRO A 618 43.29 -5.05 23.84
CA PRO A 618 42.84 -6.01 24.83
C PRO A 618 42.82 -7.41 24.19
N SER A 619 43.62 -8.32 24.78
CA SER A 619 43.57 -9.74 24.53
C SER A 619 42.19 -10.31 24.85
N VAL A 620 41.51 -10.90 23.85
CA VAL A 620 40.30 -11.68 24.04
C VAL A 620 40.70 -13.08 24.51
N THR A 621 40.46 -13.39 25.78
CA THR A 621 40.38 -14.75 26.29
C THR A 621 39.00 -15.30 26.01
N ALA A 622 38.91 -16.39 25.25
CA ALA A 622 37.72 -17.17 25.05
C ALA A 622 37.43 -18.02 26.30
N PRO A 623 36.16 -18.16 26.72
CA PRO A 623 35.81 -19.18 27.70
C PRO A 623 35.59 -20.53 27.01
N ALA A 624 35.93 -21.60 27.77
CA ALA A 624 35.86 -23.00 27.41
C ALA A 624 34.37 -23.49 27.28
#